data_41ee69e9a87ee2ed387f5a88999e469b
#
_entry.id   41ee69e9a87ee2ed387f5a88999e469b
#
_cell.length_a   1.000
_cell.length_b   1.000
_cell.length_c   1.000
_cell.angle_alpha   90.00
_cell.angle_beta   90.00
_cell.angle_gamma   90.00
#
_symmetry.space_group_name_H-M   'P 1'
#
loop_
_entity.id
_entity.type
_entity.pdbx_description
1 polymer ?
#
loop_
_entity_poly.entity_id
_entity_poly.type
_entity_poly.pdbx_seq_one_letter_code
_entity_poly.pdbx_strand_id
1 'polypeptide(L)'
;MSFIVAIDGPAGTGKGTMASRLSKKYNLVNIDTGATYRCVTLEMMNQNIGMDEEEKIAEMLKSIQIELSTEKGKQKVFLNGQDVTDKIRSKEVSANVSPVSSIKQVRLAMGGLQRKMAQGKDVIMEGRDIGTVIFPNADVKIYLDANVEVRAKRRVKQNEEKGIEMSYEEVLENIKKRDKNDMEKEMGALKVAEDAVVIDGSEMTIKEVEKAISNV
;
A
#
# COMPACT_ATOMS: atom_id res chain seq x y z
N MET A 1 14.25 -2.09 20.89
CA MET A 1 13.14 -1.32 20.28
C MET A 1 13.25 -1.52 18.80
N SER A 2 12.13 -1.61 18.07
CA SER A 2 12.14 -1.70 16.60
C SER A 2 12.14 -0.28 16.03
N PHE A 3 12.93 -0.02 14.99
CA PHE A 3 12.91 1.25 14.27
C PHE A 3 11.87 1.20 13.15
N ILE A 4 10.95 2.15 13.12
CA ILE A 4 9.80 2.14 12.22
C ILE A 4 9.80 3.40 11.35
N VAL A 5 9.88 3.19 10.03
CA VAL A 5 9.70 4.24 9.03
C VAL A 5 8.33 4.07 8.38
N ALA A 6 7.48 5.07 8.50
CA ALA A 6 6.16 5.12 7.87
C ALA A 6 6.21 6.00 6.61
N ILE A 7 5.75 5.47 5.47
CA ILE A 7 5.59 6.23 4.22
C ILE A 7 4.13 6.19 3.80
N ASP A 8 3.41 7.27 4.01
CA ASP A 8 2.03 7.44 3.58
C ASP A 8 1.92 8.35 2.35
N GLY A 9 0.77 8.35 1.72
CA GLY A 9 0.48 9.21 0.58
C GLY A 9 -0.44 8.56 -0.46
N PRO A 10 -0.92 9.33 -1.46
CA PRO A 10 -1.87 8.88 -2.46
C PRO A 10 -1.33 7.77 -3.38
N ALA A 11 -2.21 7.21 -4.19
CA ALA A 11 -1.82 6.17 -5.16
C ALA A 11 -0.88 6.73 -6.24
N GLY A 12 0.18 5.99 -6.59
CA GLY A 12 1.07 6.36 -7.72
C GLY A 12 2.15 7.40 -7.42
N THR A 13 2.35 7.81 -6.15
CA THR A 13 3.40 8.78 -5.76
C THR A 13 4.80 8.19 -5.74
N GLY A 14 4.96 6.85 -5.80
CA GLY A 14 6.26 6.18 -5.78
C GLY A 14 6.67 5.60 -4.42
N LYS A 15 5.77 5.53 -3.43
CA LYS A 15 6.05 4.97 -2.10
C LYS A 15 6.72 3.61 -2.13
N GLY A 16 6.18 2.65 -2.91
CA GLY A 16 6.76 1.31 -3.01
C GLY A 16 8.16 1.30 -3.60
N THR A 17 8.43 2.18 -4.56
CA THR A 17 9.79 2.36 -5.11
C THR A 17 10.73 2.87 -4.01
N MET A 18 10.30 3.87 -3.24
CA MET A 18 11.11 4.43 -2.16
C MET A 18 11.31 3.42 -1.03
N ALA A 19 10.23 2.76 -0.58
CA ALA A 19 10.30 1.73 0.46
C ALA A 19 11.27 0.60 0.05
N SER A 20 11.20 0.12 -1.19
CA SER A 20 12.11 -0.91 -1.71
C SER A 20 13.57 -0.46 -1.78
N ARG A 21 13.84 0.81 -2.13
CA ARG A 21 15.21 1.33 -2.23
C ARG A 21 15.80 1.59 -0.86
N LEU A 22 15.03 2.25 0.01
CA LEU A 22 15.47 2.59 1.36
C LEU A 22 15.62 1.36 2.25
N SER A 23 14.75 0.35 2.09
CA SER A 23 14.89 -0.92 2.82
C SER A 23 16.24 -1.59 2.52
N LYS A 24 16.68 -1.58 1.27
CA LYS A 24 18.00 -2.10 0.88
C LYS A 24 19.15 -1.25 1.41
N LYS A 25 19.00 0.08 1.32
CA LYS A 25 20.04 1.03 1.74
C LYS A 25 20.30 0.99 3.25
N TYR A 26 19.25 0.83 4.04
CA TYR A 26 19.29 0.88 5.50
C TYR A 26 19.06 -0.48 6.18
N ASN A 27 19.01 -1.57 5.39
CA ASN A 27 18.78 -2.93 5.88
C ASN A 27 17.49 -3.07 6.71
N LEU A 28 16.40 -2.43 6.25
CA LEU A 28 15.08 -2.51 6.86
C LEU A 28 14.21 -3.57 6.18
N VAL A 29 13.29 -4.16 6.92
CA VAL A 29 12.26 -5.03 6.32
C VAL A 29 11.21 -4.15 5.62
N ASN A 30 10.99 -4.39 4.33
CA ASN A 30 9.97 -3.66 3.54
C ASN A 30 8.60 -4.33 3.68
N ILE A 31 7.60 -3.58 4.13
CA ILE A 31 6.21 -4.04 4.28
C ILE A 31 5.28 -3.19 3.40
N ASP A 32 4.83 -3.77 2.27
CA ASP A 32 3.77 -3.22 1.41
C ASP A 32 2.40 -3.56 2.01
N THR A 33 1.80 -2.62 2.73
CA THR A 33 0.47 -2.86 3.32
C THR A 33 -0.62 -2.96 2.27
N GLY A 34 -0.45 -2.30 1.13
CA GLY A 34 -1.35 -2.44 -0.01
C GLY A 34 -1.45 -3.89 -0.51
N ALA A 35 -0.37 -4.65 -0.42
CA ALA A 35 -0.38 -6.07 -0.77
C ALA A 35 -1.30 -6.88 0.16
N THR A 36 -1.35 -6.57 1.46
CA THR A 36 -2.23 -7.28 2.41
C THR A 36 -3.70 -7.08 2.07
N TYR A 37 -4.12 -5.85 1.76
CA TYR A 37 -5.50 -5.56 1.33
C TYR A 37 -5.84 -6.19 -0.03
N ARG A 38 -4.87 -6.28 -0.94
CA ARG A 38 -5.04 -6.97 -2.23
C ARG A 38 -5.18 -8.48 -2.05
N CYS A 39 -4.49 -9.08 -1.08
CA CYS A 39 -4.69 -10.49 -0.72
C CYS A 39 -6.12 -10.74 -0.21
N VAL A 40 -6.62 -9.88 0.70
CA VAL A 40 -8.02 -9.98 1.16
C VAL A 40 -8.98 -9.85 -0.02
N THR A 41 -8.76 -8.88 -0.91
CA THR A 41 -9.59 -8.68 -2.10
C THR A 41 -9.60 -9.93 -2.99
N LEU A 42 -8.43 -10.50 -3.26
CA LEU A 42 -8.30 -11.71 -4.05
C LEU A 42 -9.02 -12.89 -3.40
N GLU A 43 -8.90 -13.04 -2.07
CA GLU A 43 -9.55 -14.15 -1.35
C GLU A 43 -11.07 -14.01 -1.34
N MET A 44 -11.60 -12.79 -1.16
CA MET A 44 -13.03 -12.52 -1.32
C MET A 44 -13.53 -12.91 -2.71
N MET A 45 -12.75 -12.57 -3.77
CA MET A 45 -13.08 -12.94 -5.14
C MET A 45 -13.03 -14.46 -5.36
N ASN A 46 -12.01 -15.14 -4.84
CA ASN A 46 -11.87 -16.60 -4.94
C ASN A 46 -13.04 -17.34 -4.30
N GLN A 47 -13.55 -16.82 -3.19
CA GLN A 47 -14.67 -17.41 -2.44
C GLN A 47 -16.04 -16.85 -2.85
N ASN A 48 -16.09 -15.92 -3.84
CA ASN A 48 -17.30 -15.22 -4.26
C ASN A 48 -18.04 -14.53 -3.10
N ILE A 49 -17.29 -13.88 -2.18
CA ILE A 49 -17.84 -13.15 -1.04
C ILE A 49 -18.14 -11.71 -1.46
N GLY A 50 -19.39 -11.27 -1.32
CA GLY A 50 -19.82 -9.89 -1.52
C GLY A 50 -19.34 -8.96 -0.40
N MET A 51 -19.29 -7.64 -0.67
CA MET A 51 -18.80 -6.64 0.29
C MET A 51 -19.76 -6.40 1.47
N ASP A 52 -21.00 -6.82 1.33
CA ASP A 52 -22.09 -6.76 2.31
C ASP A 52 -22.28 -8.05 3.13
N GLU A 53 -21.52 -9.10 2.81
CA GLU A 53 -21.61 -10.40 3.50
C GLU A 53 -20.70 -10.44 4.74
N GLU A 54 -21.04 -9.64 5.75
CA GLU A 54 -20.19 -9.41 6.94
C GLU A 54 -19.78 -10.69 7.66
N GLU A 55 -20.66 -11.68 7.79
CA GLU A 55 -20.37 -12.95 8.46
C GLU A 55 -19.34 -13.79 7.69
N LYS A 56 -19.48 -13.86 6.37
CA LYS A 56 -18.50 -14.58 5.51
C LYS A 56 -17.15 -13.89 5.49
N ILE A 57 -17.14 -12.54 5.45
CA ILE A 57 -15.91 -11.78 5.57
C ILE A 57 -15.22 -12.06 6.89
N ALA A 58 -15.97 -12.05 8.01
CA ALA A 58 -15.42 -12.32 9.33
C ALA A 58 -14.83 -13.74 9.43
N GLU A 59 -15.50 -14.75 8.86
CA GLU A 59 -15.03 -16.14 8.87
C GLU A 59 -13.76 -16.29 8.00
N MET A 60 -13.75 -15.74 6.79
CA MET A 60 -12.57 -15.73 5.94
C MET A 60 -11.37 -15.07 6.63
N LEU A 61 -11.58 -13.94 7.30
CA LEU A 61 -10.51 -13.20 7.99
C LEU A 61 -9.89 -13.96 9.18
N LYS A 62 -10.60 -14.92 9.79
CA LYS A 62 -10.05 -15.78 10.86
C LYS A 62 -9.01 -16.78 10.33
N SER A 63 -9.17 -17.24 9.11
CA SER A 63 -8.36 -18.30 8.51
C SER A 63 -7.33 -17.81 7.50
N ILE A 64 -7.46 -16.57 7.00
CA ILE A 64 -6.57 -16.03 5.97
C ILE A 64 -5.12 -15.93 6.47
N GLN A 65 -4.20 -16.46 5.69
CA GLN A 65 -2.77 -16.36 5.95
C GLN A 65 -2.11 -15.53 4.85
N ILE A 66 -1.44 -14.44 5.24
CA ILE A 66 -0.75 -13.55 4.32
C ILE A 66 0.70 -13.40 4.79
N GLU A 67 1.63 -13.71 3.90
CA GLU A 67 3.06 -13.59 4.17
C GLU A 67 3.72 -12.71 3.10
N LEU A 68 4.63 -11.85 3.56
CA LEU A 68 5.48 -11.03 2.71
C LEU A 68 6.92 -11.49 2.91
N SER A 69 7.61 -11.82 1.83
CA SER A 69 9.03 -12.15 1.84
C SER A 69 9.79 -11.34 0.81
N THR A 70 11.10 -11.31 0.92
CA THR A 70 11.96 -10.68 -0.08
C THR A 70 12.94 -11.73 -0.59
N GLU A 71 12.79 -12.10 -1.86
CA GLU A 71 13.65 -13.06 -2.54
C GLU A 71 14.43 -12.36 -3.66
N LYS A 72 15.75 -12.49 -3.64
CA LYS A 72 16.65 -11.85 -4.63
C LYS A 72 16.37 -10.35 -4.83
N GLY A 73 15.99 -9.65 -3.73
CA GLY A 73 15.67 -8.23 -3.76
C GLY A 73 14.31 -7.86 -4.36
N LYS A 74 13.45 -8.85 -4.64
CA LYS A 74 12.06 -8.67 -5.09
C LYS A 74 11.11 -9.13 -3.99
N GLN A 75 10.07 -8.33 -3.75
CA GLN A 75 9.03 -8.72 -2.80
C GLN A 75 8.17 -9.84 -3.39
N LYS A 76 7.97 -10.87 -2.59
CA LYS A 76 7.05 -11.97 -2.83
C LYS A 76 5.88 -11.89 -1.86
N VAL A 77 4.70 -12.26 -2.32
CA VAL A 77 3.46 -12.23 -1.55
C VAL A 77 2.81 -13.59 -1.62
N PHE A 78 2.55 -14.18 -0.45
CA PHE A 78 1.90 -15.48 -0.34
C PHE A 78 0.54 -15.30 0.34
N LEU A 79 -0.46 -15.95 -0.22
CA LEU A 79 -1.81 -16.06 0.31
C LEU A 79 -2.15 -17.52 0.52
N ASN A 80 -2.42 -17.93 1.76
CA ASN A 80 -2.69 -19.31 2.14
C ASN A 80 -1.64 -20.29 1.58
N GLY A 81 -0.35 -19.89 1.65
CA GLY A 81 0.79 -20.66 1.17
C GLY A 81 1.06 -20.61 -0.34
N GLN A 82 0.20 -19.95 -1.14
CA GLN A 82 0.39 -19.83 -2.59
C GLN A 82 1.04 -18.49 -2.95
N ASP A 83 2.03 -18.48 -3.87
CA ASP A 83 2.59 -17.23 -4.44
C ASP A 83 1.51 -16.53 -5.30
N VAL A 84 1.10 -15.36 -4.85
CA VAL A 84 0.10 -14.52 -5.52
C VAL A 84 0.67 -13.16 -5.96
N THR A 85 1.98 -13.03 -6.00
CA THR A 85 2.71 -11.76 -6.24
C THR A 85 2.18 -10.99 -7.45
N ASP A 86 1.96 -11.68 -8.56
CA ASP A 86 1.43 -11.06 -9.79
C ASP A 86 -0.10 -11.00 -9.77
N LYS A 87 -0.77 -12.03 -9.25
CA LYS A 87 -2.22 -12.17 -9.24
C LYS A 87 -2.90 -11.03 -8.45
N ILE A 88 -2.33 -10.62 -7.31
CA ILE A 88 -2.85 -9.49 -6.54
C ILE A 88 -2.72 -8.12 -7.25
N ARG A 89 -2.01 -8.07 -8.37
CA ARG A 89 -1.80 -6.85 -9.18
C ARG A 89 -2.63 -6.85 -10.47
N SER A 90 -3.51 -7.84 -10.65
CA SER A 90 -4.44 -7.91 -11.77
C SER A 90 -5.35 -6.68 -11.82
N LYS A 91 -6.00 -6.47 -12.98
CA LYS A 91 -6.95 -5.37 -13.19
C LYS A 91 -8.14 -5.48 -12.23
N GLU A 92 -8.66 -6.69 -12.08
CA GLU A 92 -9.82 -7.02 -11.24
C GLU A 92 -9.54 -6.72 -9.76
N VAL A 93 -8.44 -7.24 -9.21
CA VAL A 93 -8.03 -6.95 -7.82
C VAL A 93 -7.77 -5.46 -7.64
N SER A 94 -7.14 -4.81 -8.62
CA SER A 94 -6.84 -3.37 -8.55
C SER A 94 -8.08 -2.49 -8.56
N ALA A 95 -9.16 -2.91 -9.23
CA ALA A 95 -10.44 -2.21 -9.25
C ALA A 95 -11.21 -2.34 -7.92
N ASN A 96 -11.07 -3.48 -7.23
CA ASN A 96 -11.87 -3.81 -6.05
C ASN A 96 -11.14 -3.53 -4.71
N VAL A 97 -9.82 -3.34 -4.70
CA VAL A 97 -9.06 -3.19 -3.45
C VAL A 97 -9.43 -1.95 -2.64
N SER A 98 -9.81 -0.84 -3.27
CA SER A 98 -10.15 0.39 -2.54
C SER A 98 -11.46 0.23 -1.73
N PRO A 99 -12.58 -0.24 -2.29
CA PRO A 99 -13.79 -0.54 -1.50
C PRO A 99 -13.54 -1.60 -0.43
N VAL A 100 -12.88 -2.73 -0.75
CA VAL A 100 -12.58 -3.79 0.23
C VAL A 100 -11.76 -3.24 1.40
N SER A 101 -10.75 -2.39 1.13
CA SER A 101 -9.94 -1.77 2.18
C SER A 101 -10.69 -0.73 3.02
N SER A 102 -11.95 -0.41 2.72
CA SER A 102 -12.82 0.46 3.53
C SER A 102 -13.71 -0.32 4.49
N ILE A 103 -13.82 -1.65 4.32
CA ILE A 103 -14.60 -2.51 5.21
C ILE A 103 -13.95 -2.54 6.60
N LYS A 104 -14.69 -2.14 7.62
CA LYS A 104 -14.18 -1.99 9.00
C LYS A 104 -13.50 -3.26 9.53
N GLN A 105 -14.11 -4.43 9.34
CA GLN A 105 -13.55 -5.71 9.76
C GLN A 105 -12.22 -6.01 9.09
N VAL A 106 -12.11 -5.74 7.77
CA VAL A 106 -10.88 -5.92 6.99
C VAL A 106 -9.79 -4.99 7.53
N ARG A 107 -10.12 -3.74 7.84
CA ARG A 107 -9.16 -2.79 8.39
C ARG A 107 -8.62 -3.22 9.74
N LEU A 108 -9.49 -3.66 10.65
CA LEU A 108 -9.09 -4.14 11.98
C LEU A 108 -8.17 -5.36 11.88
N ALA A 109 -8.54 -6.34 11.06
CA ALA A 109 -7.74 -7.55 10.85
C ALA A 109 -6.38 -7.23 10.22
N MET A 110 -6.36 -6.44 9.15
CA MET A 110 -5.11 -6.08 8.47
C MET A 110 -4.22 -5.19 9.33
N GLY A 111 -4.78 -4.25 10.10
CA GLY A 111 -3.99 -3.44 11.03
C GLY A 111 -3.31 -4.30 12.10
N GLY A 112 -4.00 -5.30 12.66
CA GLY A 112 -3.42 -6.28 13.58
C GLY A 112 -2.29 -7.10 12.93
N LEU A 113 -2.51 -7.60 11.71
CA LEU A 113 -1.52 -8.35 10.96
C LEU A 113 -0.27 -7.51 10.65
N GLN A 114 -0.45 -6.28 10.18
CA GLN A 114 0.64 -5.37 9.83
C GLN A 114 1.52 -5.04 11.04
N ARG A 115 0.93 -4.79 12.20
CA ARG A 115 1.69 -4.61 13.47
C ARG A 115 2.46 -5.87 13.83
N LYS A 116 1.85 -7.05 13.68
CA LYS A 116 2.53 -8.34 13.93
C LYS A 116 3.69 -8.57 12.98
N MET A 117 3.58 -8.20 11.69
CA MET A 117 4.66 -8.32 10.71
C MET A 117 5.89 -7.48 11.08
N ALA A 118 5.70 -6.34 11.72
CA ALA A 118 6.76 -5.41 12.14
C ALA A 118 7.39 -5.79 13.49
N GLN A 119 6.77 -6.68 14.26
CA GLN A 119 7.20 -7.00 15.62
C GLN A 119 8.63 -7.53 15.66
N GLY A 120 9.50 -6.91 16.46
CA GLY A 120 10.89 -7.29 16.66
C GLY A 120 11.81 -7.02 15.46
N LYS A 121 11.38 -6.20 14.51
CA LYS A 121 12.15 -5.89 13.29
C LYS A 121 12.24 -4.38 13.09
N ASP A 122 13.33 -3.93 12.47
CA ASP A 122 13.43 -2.60 11.91
C ASP A 122 12.76 -2.60 10.54
N VAL A 123 11.75 -1.75 10.34
CA VAL A 123 10.87 -1.83 9.18
C VAL A 123 10.70 -0.49 8.48
N ILE A 124 10.49 -0.56 7.18
CA ILE A 124 9.90 0.51 6.38
C ILE A 124 8.54 0.02 5.87
N MET A 125 7.49 0.73 6.22
CA MET A 125 6.13 0.35 5.91
C MET A 125 5.46 1.44 5.06
N GLU A 126 4.88 1.04 3.93
CA GLU A 126 4.16 1.97 3.07
C GLU A 126 2.65 1.74 3.10
N GLY A 127 1.89 2.83 3.05
CA GLY A 127 0.43 2.73 3.06
C GLY A 127 -0.31 4.05 2.82
N ARG A 128 -1.39 4.24 3.62
CA ARG A 128 -2.25 5.43 3.61
C ARG A 128 -2.40 6.04 5.00
N ASP A 129 -2.24 5.22 6.01
CA ASP A 129 -2.53 5.54 7.41
C ASP A 129 -1.52 4.88 8.37
N ILE A 130 -0.30 4.64 7.86
CA ILE A 130 0.74 4.01 8.68
C ILE A 130 1.12 4.92 9.84
N GLY A 131 1.48 6.18 9.56
CA GLY A 131 1.89 7.15 10.57
C GLY A 131 0.74 7.75 11.38
N THR A 132 -0.53 7.49 11.00
CA THR A 132 -1.70 8.01 11.74
C THR A 132 -2.45 6.96 12.55
N VAL A 133 -2.49 5.68 12.07
CA VAL A 133 -3.32 4.62 12.67
C VAL A 133 -2.51 3.36 13.02
N ILE A 134 -1.65 2.89 12.12
CA ILE A 134 -0.93 1.62 12.34
C ILE A 134 0.21 1.82 13.33
N PHE A 135 1.06 2.82 13.10
CA PHE A 135 2.18 3.21 13.95
C PHE A 135 2.18 4.72 14.19
N PRO A 136 1.24 5.23 15.03
CA PRO A 136 1.18 6.68 15.31
C PRO A 136 2.42 7.21 16.04
N ASN A 137 3.27 6.33 16.57
CA ASN A 137 4.55 6.65 17.20
C ASN A 137 5.74 6.10 16.38
N ALA A 138 5.61 6.03 15.04
CA ALA A 138 6.74 5.66 14.17
C ALA A 138 7.88 6.66 14.33
N ASP A 139 9.13 6.16 14.27
CA ASP A 139 10.34 6.98 14.48
C ASP A 139 10.53 8.02 13.37
N VAL A 140 10.14 7.66 12.14
CA VAL A 140 10.15 8.55 10.97
C VAL A 140 8.84 8.44 10.25
N LYS A 141 8.21 9.59 9.95
CA LYS A 141 6.97 9.66 9.18
C LYS A 141 7.16 10.55 7.97
N ILE A 142 6.90 9.97 6.80
CA ILE A 142 6.96 10.66 5.51
C ILE A 142 5.56 10.63 4.89
N TYR A 143 5.11 11.77 4.43
CA TYR A 143 3.97 11.87 3.52
C TYR A 143 4.49 12.19 2.13
N LEU A 144 4.50 11.20 1.25
CA LEU A 144 4.96 11.35 -0.13
C LEU A 144 3.80 11.69 -1.03
N ASP A 145 3.81 12.89 -1.56
CA ASP A 145 2.80 13.41 -2.49
C ASP A 145 3.35 13.57 -3.91
N ALA A 146 2.47 13.76 -4.85
CA ALA A 146 2.73 14.19 -6.22
C ALA A 146 1.42 14.59 -6.90
N ASN A 147 1.48 15.53 -7.83
CA ASN A 147 0.37 15.96 -8.67
C ASN A 147 -0.34 14.78 -9.32
N VAL A 148 -1.67 14.81 -9.37
CA VAL A 148 -2.48 13.69 -9.89
C VAL A 148 -2.18 13.40 -11.37
N GLU A 149 -1.91 14.44 -12.17
CA GLU A 149 -1.53 14.34 -13.57
C GLU A 149 -0.17 13.63 -13.74
N VAL A 150 0.79 13.95 -12.87
CA VAL A 150 2.11 13.32 -12.85
C VAL A 150 1.98 11.83 -12.48
N ARG A 151 1.15 11.52 -11.47
CA ARG A 151 0.86 10.14 -11.06
C ARG A 151 0.16 9.34 -12.15
N ALA A 152 -0.76 9.98 -12.89
CA ALA A 152 -1.44 9.37 -14.04
C ALA A 152 -0.45 9.02 -15.15
N LYS A 153 0.42 9.96 -15.54
CA LYS A 153 1.47 9.71 -16.55
C LYS A 153 2.41 8.57 -16.13
N ARG A 154 2.86 8.55 -14.87
CA ARG A 154 3.68 7.46 -14.31
C ARG A 154 2.94 6.11 -14.40
N ARG A 155 1.64 6.09 -14.14
CA ARG A 155 0.82 4.87 -14.17
C ARG A 155 0.56 4.38 -15.58
N VAL A 156 0.31 5.26 -16.56
CA VAL A 156 0.20 4.90 -17.98
C VAL A 156 1.45 4.17 -18.42
N LYS A 157 2.63 4.77 -18.19
CA LYS A 157 3.91 4.14 -18.54
C LYS A 157 4.08 2.75 -17.90
N GLN A 158 3.72 2.59 -16.62
CA GLN A 158 3.77 1.29 -15.95
C GLN A 158 2.79 0.26 -16.54
N ASN A 159 1.63 0.71 -17.01
CA ASN A 159 0.65 -0.13 -17.67
C ASN A 159 1.16 -0.61 -19.03
N GLU A 160 1.74 0.29 -19.83
CA GLU A 160 2.38 -0.03 -21.13
C GLU A 160 3.48 -1.09 -20.96
N GLU A 161 4.38 -0.92 -19.97
CA GLU A 161 5.44 -1.88 -19.66
C GLU A 161 4.90 -3.29 -19.29
N LYS A 162 3.63 -3.37 -18.86
CA LYS A 162 2.94 -4.62 -18.49
C LYS A 162 1.96 -5.12 -19.55
N GLY A 163 1.87 -4.45 -20.69
CA GLY A 163 0.90 -4.78 -21.75
C GLY A 163 -0.56 -4.53 -21.34
N ILE A 164 -0.81 -3.61 -20.39
CA ILE A 164 -2.15 -3.24 -19.97
C ILE A 164 -2.57 -1.99 -20.75
N GLU A 165 -3.56 -2.15 -21.62
CA GLU A 165 -4.12 -1.05 -22.39
C GLU A 165 -5.13 -0.26 -21.54
N MET A 166 -4.83 1.01 -21.27
CA MET A 166 -5.72 2.00 -20.64
C MET A 166 -5.34 3.38 -21.13
N SER A 167 -6.32 4.21 -21.46
CA SER A 167 -6.08 5.60 -21.83
C SER A 167 -5.61 6.42 -20.62
N TYR A 168 -4.97 7.56 -20.91
CA TYR A 168 -4.56 8.50 -19.85
C TYR A 168 -5.77 9.00 -19.04
N GLU A 169 -6.88 9.29 -19.71
CA GLU A 169 -8.12 9.77 -19.10
C GLU A 169 -8.72 8.75 -18.16
N GLU A 170 -8.75 7.48 -18.56
CA GLU A 170 -9.22 6.38 -17.69
C GLU A 170 -8.33 6.20 -16.47
N VAL A 171 -7.01 6.27 -16.65
CA VAL A 171 -6.05 6.17 -15.54
C VAL A 171 -6.20 7.35 -14.59
N LEU A 172 -6.33 8.58 -15.11
CA LEU A 172 -6.50 9.79 -14.31
C LEU A 172 -7.78 9.73 -13.47
N GLU A 173 -8.89 9.35 -14.08
CA GLU A 173 -10.18 9.22 -13.38
C GLU A 173 -10.13 8.14 -12.30
N ASN A 174 -9.53 7.00 -12.60
CA ASN A 174 -9.34 5.92 -11.62
C ASN A 174 -8.49 6.36 -10.42
N ILE A 175 -7.44 7.17 -10.64
CA ILE A 175 -6.61 7.71 -9.57
C ILE A 175 -7.42 8.70 -8.72
N LYS A 176 -8.13 9.64 -9.34
CA LYS A 176 -8.98 10.62 -8.63
C LYS A 176 -10.05 9.93 -7.77
N LYS A 177 -10.75 8.95 -8.34
CA LYS A 177 -11.77 8.17 -7.62
C LYS A 177 -11.17 7.43 -6.42
N ARG A 178 -10.00 6.84 -6.62
CA ARG A 178 -9.30 6.12 -5.55
C ARG A 178 -8.83 7.06 -4.44
N ASP A 179 -8.23 8.19 -4.78
CA ASP A 179 -7.77 9.18 -3.81
C ASP A 179 -8.95 9.72 -2.99
N LYS A 180 -10.07 10.05 -3.65
CA LYS A 180 -11.30 10.44 -2.97
C LYS A 180 -11.74 9.37 -1.96
N ASN A 181 -11.84 8.11 -2.39
CA ASN A 181 -12.20 7.02 -1.51
C ASN A 181 -11.21 6.86 -0.33
N ASP A 182 -9.88 6.99 -0.60
CA ASP A 182 -8.86 6.86 0.44
C ASP A 182 -8.94 8.00 1.47
N MET A 183 -9.34 9.22 1.08
CA MET A 183 -9.51 10.39 1.95
C MET A 183 -10.83 10.35 2.76
N GLU A 184 -11.90 9.78 2.19
CA GLU A 184 -13.25 9.79 2.76
C GLU A 184 -13.57 8.55 3.63
N LYS A 185 -12.64 7.62 3.79
CA LYS A 185 -12.83 6.44 4.65
C LYS A 185 -13.15 6.81 6.07
N GLU A 186 -14.15 6.16 6.66
CA GLU A 186 -14.49 6.32 8.07
C GLU A 186 -13.32 5.92 8.99
N MET A 187 -12.61 4.84 8.65
CA MET A 187 -11.46 4.35 9.41
C MET A 187 -10.20 4.30 8.53
N GLY A 188 -9.11 4.90 9.01
CA GLY A 188 -7.82 4.91 8.33
C GLY A 188 -7.85 5.72 7.03
N ALA A 189 -8.53 6.86 7.05
CA ALA A 189 -8.48 7.82 5.97
C ALA A 189 -7.05 8.27 5.69
N LEU A 190 -6.75 8.53 4.43
CA LEU A 190 -5.48 9.13 4.04
C LEU A 190 -5.41 10.55 4.60
N LYS A 191 -4.52 10.76 5.54
CA LYS A 191 -4.26 12.06 6.19
C LYS A 191 -2.76 12.23 6.43
N VAL A 192 -2.31 13.46 6.39
CA VAL A 192 -0.94 13.81 6.82
C VAL A 192 -0.90 13.72 8.35
N ALA A 193 0.02 12.94 8.91
CA ALA A 193 0.27 12.96 10.35
C ALA A 193 0.89 14.30 10.76
N GLU A 194 0.58 14.79 11.97
CA GLU A 194 1.03 16.11 12.42
C GLU A 194 2.55 16.27 12.42
N ASP A 195 3.26 15.19 12.70
CA ASP A 195 4.72 15.09 12.75
C ASP A 195 5.34 14.48 11.48
N ALA A 196 4.58 14.34 10.39
CA ALA A 196 5.11 13.83 9.14
C ALA A 196 5.81 14.92 8.32
N VAL A 197 6.95 14.56 7.74
CA VAL A 197 7.61 15.39 6.73
C VAL A 197 6.93 15.16 5.39
N VAL A 198 6.38 16.23 4.82
CA VAL A 198 5.73 16.20 3.49
C VAL A 198 6.77 16.40 2.40
N ILE A 199 6.79 15.48 1.44
CA ILE A 199 7.68 15.55 0.27
C ILE A 199 6.82 15.51 -0.99
N ASP A 200 6.82 16.60 -1.75
CA ASP A 200 6.22 16.66 -3.08
C ASP A 200 7.22 16.19 -4.13
N GLY A 201 6.99 15.00 -4.67
CA GLY A 201 7.80 14.37 -5.70
C GLY A 201 7.34 14.66 -7.13
N SER A 202 6.50 15.68 -7.37
CA SER A 202 5.95 15.98 -8.70
C SER A 202 7.04 16.23 -9.73
N GLU A 203 7.99 17.11 -9.39
CA GLU A 203 9.09 17.52 -10.28
C GLU A 203 10.41 16.82 -9.96
N MET A 204 10.41 15.87 -9.00
CA MET A 204 11.62 15.21 -8.53
C MET A 204 11.88 13.89 -9.28
N THR A 205 13.14 13.63 -9.53
CA THR A 205 13.62 12.31 -9.95
C THR A 205 13.57 11.32 -8.78
N ILE A 206 13.61 10.03 -9.07
CA ILE A 206 13.67 8.97 -8.06
C ILE A 206 14.85 9.17 -7.08
N LYS A 207 16.03 9.63 -7.58
CA LYS A 207 17.20 9.87 -6.73
C LYS A 207 17.03 11.07 -5.80
N GLU A 208 16.37 12.12 -6.28
CA GLU A 208 16.10 13.32 -5.47
C GLU A 208 15.08 13.02 -4.37
N VAL A 209 14.01 12.28 -4.66
CA VAL A 209 13.05 11.83 -3.64
C VAL A 209 13.74 10.94 -2.61
N GLU A 210 14.57 9.98 -3.05
CA GLU A 210 15.33 9.11 -2.15
C GLU A 210 16.26 9.91 -1.24
N LYS A 211 16.96 10.92 -1.79
CA LYS A 211 17.83 11.82 -1.03
C LYS A 211 17.03 12.66 -0.03
N ALA A 212 15.88 13.21 -0.45
CA ALA A 212 15.02 14.00 0.41
C ALA A 212 14.53 13.17 1.62
N ILE A 213 14.07 11.94 1.40
CA ILE A 213 13.65 11.04 2.49
C ILE A 213 14.84 10.65 3.38
N SER A 214 16.03 10.45 2.81
CA SER A 214 17.22 10.06 3.57
C SER A 214 17.79 11.18 4.47
N ASN A 215 17.32 12.41 4.30
CA ASN A 215 17.75 13.58 5.08
C ASN A 215 16.78 13.87 6.26
N VAL A 216 15.69 13.14 6.37
CA VAL A 216 14.74 13.17 7.48
C VAL A 216 15.20 12.24 8.60
#